data_fe7f227f83d7661c3142ebbce3ed6506
#
_entry.id   fe7f227f83d7661c3142ebbce3ed6506
#
_cell.length_a   1.000
_cell.length_b   1.000
_cell.length_c   1.000
_cell.angle_alpha   90.00
_cell.angle_beta   90.00
_cell.angle_gamma   90.00
#
_symmetry.space_group_name_H-M   'P 1'
#
loop_
_entity.id
_entity.type
_entity.pdbx_description
1 polymer ?
#
loop_
_entity_poly.entity_id
_entity_poly.type
_entity_poly.pdbx_seq_one_letter_code
_entity_poly.pdbx_strand_id
1 'polypeptide(L)'
;MTPEKARETILNDYTYYGVMMVKMGDADGLVSGACHSTANTLRPCLQILKTKPGTKLVSAFFLMVVPDCEYGDDGVFVFGDCGLNQNPNPEELAAIAESSAESYRMLTGNEPRVAMLSHSSKGSAKHADVDKVVEATRIAKEANPDLALDGELQLDAAIVPSVGASKAPDSKVAGKANVLIFPDLDAGNIGYKLVQRLAKAEAYGPMTQGIAAPVNDLSRGCSAEDIVGVVAITAVPVSYTHLR
;
A
#
# COMPACT_ATOMS: atom_id res chain seq x y z
N MET A 1 -31.07 0.03 -6.02
CA MET A 1 -31.01 1.22 -6.92
C MET A 1 -31.99 0.95 -8.06
N THR A 2 -32.87 1.91 -8.44
CA THR A 2 -33.73 1.75 -9.59
C THR A 2 -32.97 2.02 -10.90
N PRO A 3 -33.47 1.53 -12.07
CA PRO A 3 -32.81 1.80 -13.36
C PRO A 3 -32.69 3.31 -13.67
N GLU A 4 -33.71 4.10 -13.32
CA GLU A 4 -33.72 5.55 -13.51
C GLU A 4 -32.64 6.22 -12.68
N LYS A 5 -32.49 5.83 -11.40
CA LYS A 5 -31.48 6.37 -10.50
C LYS A 5 -30.08 5.94 -10.92
N ALA A 6 -29.91 4.72 -11.42
CA ALA A 6 -28.64 4.23 -11.95
C ALA A 6 -28.22 5.07 -13.18
N ARG A 7 -29.16 5.31 -14.12
CA ARG A 7 -28.93 6.15 -15.29
C ARG A 7 -28.53 7.58 -14.90
N GLU A 8 -29.30 8.19 -13.99
CA GLU A 8 -29.01 9.53 -13.48
C GLU A 8 -27.60 9.61 -12.87
N THR A 9 -27.25 8.64 -12.03
CA THR A 9 -25.92 8.60 -11.38
C THR A 9 -24.79 8.54 -12.40
N ILE A 10 -24.88 7.61 -13.38
CA ILE A 10 -23.82 7.44 -14.38
C ILE A 10 -23.72 8.63 -15.32
N LEU A 11 -24.82 9.30 -15.66
CA LEU A 11 -24.82 10.47 -16.54
C LEU A 11 -24.28 11.75 -15.86
N ASN A 12 -24.35 11.83 -14.51
CA ASN A 12 -23.98 13.04 -13.76
C ASN A 12 -22.71 12.88 -12.93
N ASP A 13 -22.11 11.68 -12.87
CA ASP A 13 -20.89 11.41 -12.12
C ASP A 13 -19.91 10.60 -12.99
N TYR A 14 -18.89 11.28 -13.47
CA TYR A 14 -17.90 10.67 -14.36
C TYR A 14 -17.02 9.62 -13.66
N THR A 15 -16.91 9.63 -12.33
CA THR A 15 -16.19 8.56 -11.61
C THR A 15 -17.01 7.26 -11.66
N TYR A 16 -18.34 7.33 -11.41
CA TYR A 16 -19.22 6.19 -11.61
C TYR A 16 -19.22 5.71 -13.06
N TYR A 17 -19.19 6.65 -14.02
CA TYR A 17 -19.13 6.30 -15.45
C TYR A 17 -17.83 5.54 -15.78
N GLY A 18 -16.66 6.06 -15.36
CA GLY A 18 -15.37 5.41 -15.60
C GLY A 18 -15.26 4.03 -14.94
N VAL A 19 -15.78 3.88 -13.71
CA VAL A 19 -15.82 2.58 -13.02
C VAL A 19 -16.73 1.59 -13.76
N MET A 20 -17.83 2.05 -14.35
CA MET A 20 -18.70 1.19 -15.19
C MET A 20 -18.00 0.75 -16.47
N MET A 21 -17.19 1.60 -17.12
CA MET A 21 -16.39 1.19 -18.29
C MET A 21 -15.46 0.03 -17.92
N VAL A 22 -14.77 0.11 -16.76
CA VAL A 22 -13.95 -1.00 -16.26
C VAL A 22 -14.79 -2.26 -16.00
N LYS A 23 -15.97 -2.10 -15.39
CA LYS A 23 -16.88 -3.21 -15.10
C LYS A 23 -17.39 -3.92 -16.33
N MET A 24 -17.64 -3.16 -17.41
CA MET A 24 -18.13 -3.68 -18.69
C MET A 24 -17.03 -4.22 -19.59
N GLY A 25 -15.76 -4.01 -19.25
CA GLY A 25 -14.61 -4.42 -20.06
C GLY A 25 -14.29 -3.45 -21.20
N ASP A 26 -14.81 -2.23 -21.15
CA ASP A 26 -14.51 -1.16 -22.12
C ASP A 26 -13.18 -0.44 -21.75
N ALA A 27 -12.67 -0.69 -20.55
CA ALA A 27 -11.39 -0.22 -20.05
C ALA A 27 -10.77 -1.26 -19.09
N ASP A 28 -9.44 -1.35 -19.08
CA ASP A 28 -8.69 -2.31 -18.28
C ASP A 28 -8.45 -1.84 -16.83
N GLY A 29 -8.51 -0.55 -16.59
CA GLY A 29 -8.29 0.07 -15.28
C GLY A 29 -8.76 1.51 -15.25
N LEU A 30 -8.64 2.15 -14.07
CA LEU A 30 -9.05 3.54 -13.86
C LEU A 30 -8.02 4.28 -13.03
N VAL A 31 -7.65 5.48 -13.47
CA VAL A 31 -6.94 6.48 -12.68
C VAL A 31 -7.81 7.72 -12.58
N SER A 32 -8.15 8.14 -11.37
CA SER A 32 -9.04 9.27 -11.12
C SER A 32 -8.66 9.93 -9.78
N GLY A 33 -9.30 11.03 -9.36
CA GLY A 33 -9.13 11.60 -8.03
C GLY A 33 -8.51 12.99 -7.96
N ALA A 34 -7.90 13.48 -9.04
CA ALA A 34 -7.19 14.78 -9.03
C ALA A 34 -8.06 15.98 -8.60
N CYS A 35 -9.39 15.87 -8.68
CA CYS A 35 -10.35 16.89 -8.23
C CYS A 35 -11.42 16.33 -7.26
N HIS A 36 -11.19 15.15 -6.68
CA HIS A 36 -12.10 14.50 -5.75
C HIS A 36 -11.39 14.13 -4.44
N SER A 37 -12.17 13.85 -3.39
CA SER A 37 -11.65 13.17 -2.22
C SER A 37 -11.48 11.69 -2.51
N THR A 38 -10.50 11.04 -1.86
CA THR A 38 -10.28 9.58 -1.94
C THR A 38 -11.58 8.79 -1.69
N ALA A 39 -12.41 9.22 -0.74
CA ALA A 39 -13.69 8.59 -0.47
C ALA A 39 -14.66 8.66 -1.67
N ASN A 40 -14.67 9.76 -2.41
CA ASN A 40 -15.54 9.91 -3.59
C ASN A 40 -15.02 9.10 -4.77
N THR A 41 -13.70 8.96 -4.91
CA THR A 41 -13.08 8.12 -5.96
C THR A 41 -13.30 6.63 -5.67
N LEU A 42 -13.08 6.18 -4.43
CA LEU A 42 -13.12 4.76 -4.10
C LEU A 42 -14.54 4.21 -3.88
N ARG A 43 -15.50 5.04 -3.49
CA ARG A 43 -16.88 4.59 -3.26
C ARG A 43 -17.51 3.88 -4.47
N PRO A 44 -17.49 4.44 -5.70
CA PRO A 44 -17.99 3.73 -6.87
C PRO A 44 -17.21 2.45 -7.17
N CYS A 45 -15.88 2.44 -6.95
CA CYS A 45 -15.06 1.25 -7.13
C CYS A 45 -15.53 0.10 -6.22
N LEU A 46 -15.72 0.38 -4.93
CA LEU A 46 -16.19 -0.60 -3.96
C LEU A 46 -17.65 -1.06 -4.22
N GLN A 47 -18.48 -0.15 -4.69
CA GLN A 47 -19.89 -0.47 -4.98
C GLN A 47 -20.06 -1.35 -6.23
N ILE A 48 -19.29 -1.11 -7.27
CA ILE A 48 -19.46 -1.72 -8.60
C ILE A 48 -18.47 -2.86 -8.82
N LEU A 49 -17.16 -2.63 -8.64
CA LEU A 49 -16.13 -3.62 -8.89
C LEU A 49 -15.98 -4.62 -7.74
N LYS A 50 -16.24 -4.18 -6.50
CA LYS A 50 -16.06 -4.97 -5.28
C LYS A 50 -14.58 -5.23 -4.96
N THR A 51 -14.33 -6.03 -3.94
CA THR A 51 -13.00 -6.52 -3.57
C THR A 51 -12.62 -7.77 -4.35
N LYS A 52 -11.33 -8.04 -4.50
CA LYS A 52 -10.84 -9.34 -4.98
C LYS A 52 -11.36 -10.46 -4.09
N PRO A 53 -11.68 -11.65 -4.64
CA PRO A 53 -12.00 -12.81 -3.83
C PRO A 53 -10.89 -13.10 -2.79
N GLY A 54 -11.28 -13.32 -1.55
CA GLY A 54 -10.34 -13.56 -0.44
C GLY A 54 -9.72 -12.31 0.19
N THR A 55 -9.92 -11.13 -0.36
CA THR A 55 -9.44 -9.88 0.23
C THR A 55 -10.25 -9.51 1.46
N LYS A 56 -9.58 -9.35 2.58
CA LYS A 56 -10.18 -8.98 3.87
C LYS A 56 -10.37 -7.46 4.00
N LEU A 57 -9.47 -6.68 3.38
CA LEU A 57 -9.42 -5.23 3.52
C LEU A 57 -8.90 -4.59 2.23
N VAL A 58 -9.51 -3.49 1.81
CA VAL A 58 -8.91 -2.59 0.81
C VAL A 58 -7.97 -1.64 1.53
N SER A 59 -6.75 -1.55 1.04
CA SER A 59 -5.71 -0.68 1.59
C SER A 59 -5.01 0.11 0.49
N ALA A 60 -4.08 0.97 0.86
CA ALA A 60 -3.31 1.75 -0.09
C ALA A 60 -1.82 1.74 0.27
N PHE A 61 -0.97 1.85 -0.73
CA PHE A 61 0.47 1.97 -0.54
C PHE A 61 1.04 3.11 -1.39
N PHE A 62 2.24 3.52 -1.06
CA PHE A 62 3.08 4.34 -1.92
C PHE A 62 4.29 3.53 -2.38
N LEU A 63 4.57 3.56 -3.68
CA LEU A 63 5.88 3.17 -4.19
C LEU A 63 6.80 4.37 -4.04
N MET A 64 7.81 4.23 -3.18
CA MET A 64 8.80 5.27 -2.91
C MET A 64 10.07 4.95 -3.67
N VAL A 65 10.60 5.95 -4.37
CA VAL A 65 11.92 5.89 -5.01
C VAL A 65 12.78 7.00 -4.42
N VAL A 66 13.71 6.61 -3.56
CA VAL A 66 14.58 7.54 -2.82
C VAL A 66 15.91 7.64 -3.57
N PRO A 67 16.28 8.81 -4.11
CA PRO A 67 17.55 8.98 -4.82
C PRO A 67 18.76 8.81 -3.89
N ASP A 68 19.85 8.29 -4.42
CA ASP A 68 21.12 8.12 -3.73
C ASP A 68 21.01 7.36 -2.38
N CYS A 69 20.09 6.40 -2.30
CA CYS A 69 19.78 5.64 -1.09
C CYS A 69 20.25 4.19 -1.22
N GLU A 70 21.11 3.74 -0.31
CA GLU A 70 21.65 2.37 -0.26
C GLU A 70 20.71 1.34 0.42
N TYR A 71 19.61 1.82 1.06
CA TYR A 71 18.67 0.96 1.78
C TYR A 71 17.57 0.44 0.87
N GLY A 72 16.88 -0.61 1.33
CA GLY A 72 15.85 -1.29 0.55
C GLY A 72 16.43 -2.03 -0.64
N ASP A 73 15.87 -1.81 -1.83
CA ASP A 73 16.45 -2.24 -3.10
C ASP A 73 16.89 -0.98 -3.86
N ASP A 74 18.09 -0.46 -3.53
CA ASP A 74 18.62 0.77 -4.10
C ASP A 74 17.65 1.97 -4.00
N GLY A 75 17.06 2.17 -2.82
CA GLY A 75 16.10 3.25 -2.55
C GLY A 75 14.66 2.96 -2.93
N VAL A 76 14.35 1.79 -3.49
CA VAL A 76 12.97 1.41 -3.83
C VAL A 76 12.29 0.73 -2.64
N PHE A 77 11.12 1.27 -2.25
CA PHE A 77 10.32 0.77 -1.14
C PHE A 77 8.83 0.77 -1.46
N VAL A 78 8.08 -0.10 -0.80
CA VAL A 78 6.63 0.06 -0.60
C VAL A 78 6.37 0.50 0.83
N PHE A 79 5.60 1.58 0.98
CA PHE A 79 5.11 2.10 2.27
C PHE A 79 3.60 1.84 2.36
N GLY A 80 3.16 1.02 3.30
CA GLY A 80 1.74 0.65 3.52
C GLY A 80 1.34 0.73 5.00
N ASP A 81 0.13 1.13 5.35
CA ASP A 81 -0.80 1.96 4.62
C ASP A 81 -0.52 3.44 4.97
N CYS A 82 -0.48 4.28 3.95
CA CYS A 82 -0.18 5.70 4.15
C CYS A 82 -1.31 6.62 3.64
N GLY A 83 -2.44 6.07 3.24
CA GLY A 83 -3.46 6.86 2.55
C GLY A 83 -4.93 6.54 2.84
N LEU A 84 -5.26 5.40 3.44
CA LEU A 84 -6.65 4.94 3.50
C LEU A 84 -7.11 4.53 4.91
N ASN A 85 -6.43 3.59 5.57
CA ASN A 85 -6.87 3.01 6.83
C ASN A 85 -6.31 3.79 8.02
N GLN A 86 -7.20 4.42 8.80
CA GLN A 86 -6.79 5.35 9.87
C GLN A 86 -6.06 4.64 11.03
N ASN A 87 -6.68 3.62 11.59
CA ASN A 87 -6.13 2.86 12.71
C ASN A 87 -6.51 1.38 12.57
N PRO A 88 -5.80 0.63 11.73
CA PRO A 88 -6.10 -0.77 11.50
C PRO A 88 -5.90 -1.59 12.78
N ASN A 89 -6.79 -2.54 13.01
CA ASN A 89 -6.62 -3.55 14.04
C ASN A 89 -5.54 -4.59 13.63
N PRO A 90 -5.12 -5.52 14.50
CA PRO A 90 -4.07 -6.48 14.17
C PRO A 90 -4.33 -7.30 12.89
N GLU A 91 -5.54 -7.77 12.68
CA GLU A 91 -5.95 -8.56 11.52
C GLU A 91 -5.91 -7.73 10.24
N GLU A 92 -6.36 -6.48 10.32
CA GLU A 92 -6.31 -5.52 9.21
C GLU A 92 -4.87 -5.15 8.86
N LEU A 93 -4.03 -4.93 9.87
CA LEU A 93 -2.62 -4.58 9.68
C LEU A 93 -1.84 -5.76 9.06
N ALA A 94 -2.13 -7.00 9.45
CA ALA A 94 -1.59 -8.19 8.83
C ALA A 94 -2.00 -8.30 7.35
N ALA A 95 -3.28 -8.03 7.02
CA ALA A 95 -3.77 -8.04 5.66
C ALA A 95 -3.12 -6.94 4.79
N ILE A 96 -2.85 -5.76 5.36
CA ILE A 96 -2.09 -4.68 4.69
C ILE A 96 -0.67 -5.17 4.35
N ALA A 97 -0.01 -5.85 5.28
CA ALA A 97 1.33 -6.38 5.08
C ALA A 97 1.39 -7.41 3.93
N GLU A 98 0.45 -8.36 3.91
CA GLU A 98 0.33 -9.37 2.85
C GLU A 98 0.10 -8.73 1.49
N SER A 99 -0.87 -7.82 1.38
CA SER A 99 -1.18 -7.13 0.13
C SER A 99 -0.03 -6.24 -0.36
N SER A 100 0.70 -5.59 0.56
CA SER A 100 1.85 -4.74 0.23
C SER A 100 3.05 -5.57 -0.25
N ALA A 101 3.25 -6.76 0.30
CA ALA A 101 4.27 -7.70 -0.17
C ALA A 101 3.97 -8.19 -1.59
N GLU A 102 2.71 -8.55 -1.88
CA GLU A 102 2.27 -8.93 -3.22
C GLU A 102 2.49 -7.79 -4.22
N SER A 103 2.09 -6.58 -3.85
CA SER A 103 2.25 -5.38 -4.67
C SER A 103 3.73 -5.10 -4.96
N TYR A 104 4.61 -5.19 -3.95
CA TYR A 104 6.05 -5.01 -4.14
C TYR A 104 6.63 -6.01 -5.13
N ARG A 105 6.35 -7.32 -4.96
CA ARG A 105 6.82 -8.38 -5.86
C ARG A 105 6.33 -8.15 -7.30
N MET A 106 5.06 -7.79 -7.46
CA MET A 106 4.48 -7.54 -8.78
C MET A 106 5.11 -6.34 -9.49
N LEU A 107 5.40 -5.26 -8.77
CA LEU A 107 5.91 -4.02 -9.37
C LEU A 107 7.42 -4.07 -9.65
N THR A 108 8.19 -4.71 -8.78
CA THR A 108 9.66 -4.69 -8.85
C THR A 108 10.26 -5.99 -9.40
N GLY A 109 9.52 -7.10 -9.33
CA GLY A 109 10.04 -8.43 -9.60
C GLY A 109 10.96 -8.98 -8.50
N ASN A 110 11.20 -8.21 -7.43
CA ASN A 110 12.07 -8.60 -6.31
C ASN A 110 11.29 -9.25 -5.17
N GLU A 111 11.99 -9.98 -4.31
CA GLU A 111 11.38 -10.59 -3.12
C GLU A 111 11.12 -9.55 -2.03
N PRO A 112 9.87 -9.46 -1.51
CA PRO A 112 9.54 -8.56 -0.44
C PRO A 112 10.18 -9.00 0.89
N ARG A 113 10.72 -8.05 1.62
CA ARG A 113 11.19 -8.17 3.00
C ARG A 113 10.42 -7.17 3.85
N VAL A 114 9.38 -7.68 4.51
CA VAL A 114 8.34 -6.87 5.16
C VAL A 114 8.70 -6.58 6.60
N ALA A 115 8.81 -5.31 6.96
CA ALA A 115 8.97 -4.86 8.35
C ALA A 115 7.67 -4.26 8.88
N MET A 116 7.16 -4.82 9.98
CA MET A 116 6.03 -4.26 10.74
C MET A 116 6.58 -3.20 11.70
N LEU A 117 6.31 -1.92 11.40
CA LEU A 117 6.96 -0.80 12.08
C LEU A 117 6.29 -0.44 13.40
N SER A 118 7.13 -0.07 14.36
CA SER A 118 6.74 0.46 15.67
C SER A 118 7.84 1.38 16.21
N HIS A 119 7.56 2.10 17.30
CA HIS A 119 8.60 2.75 18.10
C HIS A 119 9.37 1.77 19.00
N SER A 120 8.99 0.49 18.98
CA SER A 120 9.64 -0.64 19.69
C SER A 120 10.35 -1.57 18.71
N SER A 121 11.42 -2.25 19.17
CA SER A 121 12.05 -3.38 18.48
C SER A 121 12.16 -4.53 19.46
N LYS A 122 11.50 -5.67 19.15
CA LYS A 122 11.60 -6.93 19.90
C LYS A 122 11.41 -6.76 21.41
N GLY A 123 10.34 -6.03 21.79
CA GLY A 123 9.95 -5.85 23.20
C GLY A 123 10.70 -4.73 23.92
N SER A 124 11.36 -3.81 23.20
CA SER A 124 12.07 -2.69 23.83
C SER A 124 11.15 -1.67 24.51
N ALA A 125 9.86 -1.64 24.15
CA ALA A 125 8.83 -0.83 24.78
C ALA A 125 7.57 -1.65 25.04
N LYS A 126 6.71 -1.16 25.97
CA LYS A 126 5.41 -1.76 26.28
C LYS A 126 4.32 -0.72 26.17
N HIS A 127 3.40 -0.91 25.23
CA HIS A 127 2.25 -0.05 25.00
C HIS A 127 1.22 -0.81 24.16
N ALA A 128 -0.05 -0.45 24.23
CA ALA A 128 -1.11 -1.08 23.43
C ALA A 128 -0.83 -0.98 21.91
N ASP A 129 -0.22 0.10 21.43
CA ASP A 129 0.16 0.26 20.04
C ASP A 129 1.29 -0.71 19.64
N VAL A 130 2.20 -1.03 20.55
CA VAL A 130 3.23 -2.07 20.34
C VAL A 130 2.59 -3.44 20.29
N ASP A 131 1.70 -3.76 21.24
CA ASP A 131 0.99 -5.04 21.30
C ASP A 131 0.18 -5.29 20.03
N LYS A 132 -0.44 -4.26 19.47
CA LYS A 132 -1.13 -4.29 18.16
C LYS A 132 -0.20 -4.78 17.04
N VAL A 133 0.99 -4.21 16.93
CA VAL A 133 1.96 -4.57 15.88
C VAL A 133 2.55 -5.96 16.10
N VAL A 134 2.82 -6.34 17.35
CA VAL A 134 3.27 -7.70 17.72
C VAL A 134 2.25 -8.73 17.30
N GLU A 135 0.97 -8.51 17.63
CA GLU A 135 -0.12 -9.43 17.27
C GLU A 135 -0.33 -9.48 15.74
N ALA A 136 -0.30 -8.34 15.05
CA ALA A 136 -0.36 -8.29 13.59
C ALA A 136 0.78 -9.09 12.93
N THR A 137 2.00 -8.97 13.47
CA THR A 137 3.17 -9.74 13.01
C THR A 137 2.96 -11.24 13.18
N ARG A 138 2.42 -11.67 14.33
CA ARG A 138 2.11 -13.07 14.58
C ARG A 138 1.09 -13.60 13.56
N ILE A 139 -0.03 -12.88 13.38
CA ILE A 139 -1.09 -13.25 12.43
C ILE A 139 -0.54 -13.37 11.00
N ALA A 140 0.23 -12.38 10.54
CA ALA A 140 0.80 -12.39 9.19
C ALA A 140 1.77 -13.56 8.96
N LYS A 141 2.61 -13.89 9.95
CA LYS A 141 3.53 -15.04 9.88
C LYS A 141 2.80 -16.39 9.85
N GLU A 142 1.71 -16.51 10.59
CA GLU A 142 0.89 -17.72 10.58
C GLU A 142 0.14 -17.91 9.25
N ALA A 143 -0.36 -16.82 8.67
CA ALA A 143 -1.05 -16.85 7.38
C ALA A 143 -0.10 -17.13 6.20
N ASN A 144 1.12 -16.60 6.24
CA ASN A 144 2.13 -16.72 5.20
C ASN A 144 3.51 -17.09 5.76
N PRO A 145 3.75 -18.36 6.12
CA PRO A 145 5.01 -18.80 6.73
C PRO A 145 6.25 -18.58 5.85
N ASP A 146 6.06 -18.57 4.54
CA ASP A 146 7.14 -18.40 3.55
C ASP A 146 7.48 -16.92 3.27
N LEU A 147 6.64 -15.98 3.70
CA LEU A 147 6.90 -14.56 3.53
C LEU A 147 8.00 -14.10 4.48
N ALA A 148 9.02 -13.47 3.95
CA ALA A 148 10.04 -12.79 4.76
C ALA A 148 9.40 -11.56 5.43
N LEU A 149 8.80 -11.77 6.60
CA LEU A 149 8.11 -10.75 7.40
C LEU A 149 8.60 -10.81 8.85
N ASP A 150 8.87 -9.64 9.44
CA ASP A 150 9.23 -9.55 10.85
C ASP A 150 8.77 -8.23 11.49
N GLY A 151 8.67 -8.23 12.80
CA GLY A 151 8.23 -7.11 13.64
C GLY A 151 8.13 -7.57 15.10
N GLU A 152 7.83 -6.68 16.02
CA GLU A 152 7.83 -5.22 15.71
C GLU A 152 9.26 -4.71 15.61
N LEU A 153 9.48 -3.76 14.69
CA LEU A 153 10.79 -3.16 14.43
C LEU A 153 10.68 -1.63 14.37
N GLN A 154 11.64 -0.94 14.97
CA GLN A 154 11.86 0.46 14.69
C GLN A 154 12.40 0.62 13.27
N LEU A 155 12.17 1.80 12.66
CA LEU A 155 12.57 2.06 11.27
C LEU A 155 14.08 1.84 11.05
N ASP A 156 14.92 2.35 11.95
CA ASP A 156 16.37 2.18 11.87
C ASP A 156 16.78 0.70 11.95
N ALA A 157 16.15 -0.08 12.81
CA ALA A 157 16.38 -1.52 12.89
C ALA A 157 15.87 -2.26 11.63
N ALA A 158 14.81 -1.77 10.98
CA ALA A 158 14.27 -2.38 9.78
C ALA A 158 15.17 -2.22 8.55
N ILE A 159 15.81 -1.04 8.37
CA ILE A 159 16.51 -0.70 7.12
C ILE A 159 18.03 -0.60 7.23
N VAL A 160 18.58 -0.29 8.42
CA VAL A 160 20.03 -0.10 8.61
C VAL A 160 20.67 -1.41 9.08
N PRO A 161 21.60 -2.02 8.30
CA PRO A 161 22.15 -3.34 8.59
C PRO A 161 22.81 -3.48 9.97
N SER A 162 23.60 -2.48 10.39
CA SER A 162 24.28 -2.50 11.69
C SER A 162 23.31 -2.40 12.87
N VAL A 163 22.22 -1.63 12.72
CA VAL A 163 21.20 -1.47 13.74
C VAL A 163 20.34 -2.74 13.81
N GLY A 164 19.96 -3.29 12.65
CA GLY A 164 19.23 -4.55 12.57
C GLY A 164 19.97 -5.71 13.23
N ALA A 165 21.25 -5.84 12.94
CA ALA A 165 22.12 -6.85 13.56
C ALA A 165 22.23 -6.70 15.09
N SER A 166 22.18 -5.47 15.60
CA SER A 166 22.24 -5.20 17.05
C SER A 166 20.90 -5.43 17.76
N LYS A 167 19.77 -4.92 17.18
CA LYS A 167 18.45 -4.92 17.84
C LYS A 167 17.64 -6.18 17.58
N ALA A 168 17.89 -6.87 16.46
CA ALA A 168 17.14 -8.06 16.04
C ALA A 168 18.04 -9.06 15.28
N PRO A 169 19.08 -9.64 15.95
CA PRO A 169 20.10 -10.46 15.29
C PRO A 169 19.55 -11.71 14.60
N ASP A 170 18.44 -12.27 15.10
CA ASP A 170 17.83 -13.48 14.55
C ASP A 170 16.82 -13.16 13.40
N SER A 171 16.61 -11.90 13.08
CA SER A 171 15.66 -11.48 12.06
C SER A 171 16.21 -11.68 10.65
N LYS A 172 15.38 -12.28 9.77
CA LYS A 172 15.69 -12.37 8.34
C LYS A 172 15.39 -11.08 7.57
N VAL A 173 14.74 -10.10 8.21
CA VAL A 173 14.24 -8.85 7.62
C VAL A 173 14.98 -7.63 8.12
N ALA A 174 15.32 -7.58 9.42
CA ALA A 174 16.00 -6.44 10.02
C ALA A 174 17.27 -6.06 9.28
N GLY A 175 17.45 -4.76 9.06
CA GLY A 175 18.58 -4.17 8.35
C GLY A 175 18.49 -4.23 6.82
N LYS A 176 17.41 -4.79 6.24
CA LYS A 176 17.29 -4.97 4.78
C LYS A 176 15.84 -4.97 4.28
N ALA A 177 14.91 -4.42 5.07
CA ALA A 177 13.51 -4.31 4.67
C ALA A 177 13.34 -3.41 3.43
N ASN A 178 12.43 -3.79 2.54
CA ASN A 178 12.02 -3.04 1.35
C ASN A 178 10.50 -2.79 1.31
N VAL A 179 9.74 -3.41 2.23
CA VAL A 179 8.32 -3.15 2.45
C VAL A 179 8.15 -2.72 3.90
N LEU A 180 7.65 -1.51 4.12
CA LEU A 180 7.52 -0.89 5.43
C LEU A 180 6.03 -0.71 5.74
N ILE A 181 5.55 -1.38 6.80
CA ILE A 181 4.15 -1.33 7.21
C ILE A 181 4.03 -0.44 8.45
N PHE A 182 3.32 0.65 8.29
CA PHE A 182 3.11 1.64 9.34
C PHE A 182 1.94 1.25 10.24
N PRO A 183 2.03 1.51 11.57
CA PRO A 183 1.03 1.06 12.53
C PRO A 183 -0.33 1.77 12.41
N ASP A 184 -0.34 2.97 11.84
CA ASP A 184 -1.52 3.79 11.63
C ASP A 184 -1.29 4.83 10.53
N LEU A 185 -2.37 5.53 10.16
CA LEU A 185 -2.33 6.52 9.08
C LEU A 185 -1.48 7.74 9.41
N ASP A 186 -1.43 8.18 10.66
CA ASP A 186 -0.63 9.34 11.04
C ASP A 186 0.86 9.07 10.82
N ALA A 187 1.33 7.91 11.31
CA ALA A 187 2.71 7.49 11.11
C ALA A 187 3.05 7.33 9.63
N GLY A 188 2.20 6.66 8.86
CA GLY A 188 2.41 6.43 7.43
C GLY A 188 2.35 7.69 6.59
N ASN A 189 1.33 8.53 6.80
CA ASN A 189 1.11 9.75 6.04
C ASN A 189 2.19 10.82 6.31
N ILE A 190 2.59 10.98 7.56
CA ILE A 190 3.69 11.85 7.93
C ILE A 190 5.00 11.29 7.38
N GLY A 191 5.24 9.98 7.54
CA GLY A 191 6.46 9.30 7.13
C GLY A 191 6.74 9.43 5.63
N TYR A 192 5.80 9.09 4.76
CA TYR A 192 6.06 9.18 3.33
C TYR A 192 6.29 10.62 2.87
N LYS A 193 5.55 11.60 3.44
CA LYS A 193 5.73 13.03 3.10
C LYS A 193 7.08 13.56 3.56
N LEU A 194 7.57 13.14 4.73
CA LEU A 194 8.91 13.50 5.20
C LEU A 194 9.98 13.01 4.21
N VAL A 195 9.89 11.74 3.80
CA VAL A 195 10.84 11.16 2.84
C VAL A 195 10.72 11.86 1.49
N GLN A 196 9.49 12.04 0.97
CA GLN A 196 9.25 12.72 -0.29
C GLN A 196 9.87 14.12 -0.31
N ARG A 197 9.66 14.92 0.73
CA ARG A 197 10.07 16.33 0.75
C ARG A 197 11.53 16.52 1.15
N LEU A 198 12.02 15.80 2.16
CA LEU A 198 13.37 15.98 2.70
C LEU A 198 14.42 15.22 1.90
N ALA A 199 14.11 14.00 1.46
CA ALA A 199 15.01 13.18 0.65
C ALA A 199 14.78 13.35 -0.86
N LYS A 200 13.88 14.22 -1.30
CA LYS A 200 13.50 14.43 -2.71
C LYS A 200 13.08 13.13 -3.41
N ALA A 201 12.46 12.24 -2.66
CA ALA A 201 11.97 10.98 -3.17
C ALA A 201 10.75 11.19 -4.07
N GLU A 202 10.64 10.37 -5.10
CA GLU A 202 9.39 10.20 -5.82
C GLU A 202 8.45 9.32 -4.99
N ALA A 203 7.18 9.68 -4.91
CA ALA A 203 6.17 8.99 -4.14
C ALA A 203 4.94 8.74 -5.03
N TYR A 204 4.90 7.56 -5.65
CA TYR A 204 3.79 7.17 -6.51
C TYR A 204 2.68 6.54 -5.69
N GLY A 205 1.55 7.24 -5.63
CA GLY A 205 0.40 6.79 -4.85
C GLY A 205 -0.59 7.91 -4.48
N PRO A 206 -1.62 7.59 -3.66
CA PRO A 206 -1.87 6.27 -3.07
C PRO A 206 -2.33 5.24 -4.12
N MET A 207 -1.66 4.11 -4.18
CA MET A 207 -2.03 2.98 -5.02
C MET A 207 -2.96 2.05 -4.24
N THR A 208 -4.14 1.77 -4.78
CA THR A 208 -5.11 0.90 -4.10
C THR A 208 -4.81 -0.58 -4.32
N GLN A 209 -4.99 -1.37 -3.29
CA GLN A 209 -4.84 -2.82 -3.33
C GLN A 209 -6.06 -3.51 -2.72
N GLY A 210 -6.41 -4.68 -3.25
CA GLY A 210 -7.56 -5.44 -2.79
C GLY A 210 -8.87 -5.17 -3.54
N ILE A 211 -8.94 -4.25 -4.50
CA ILE A 211 -10.08 -4.07 -5.41
C ILE A 211 -9.97 -5.07 -6.59
N ALA A 212 -11.11 -5.54 -7.08
CA ALA A 212 -11.16 -6.59 -8.10
C ALA A 212 -10.64 -6.17 -9.49
N ALA A 213 -10.35 -4.89 -9.71
CA ALA A 213 -9.75 -4.36 -10.92
C ALA A 213 -8.72 -3.28 -10.58
N PRO A 214 -7.75 -2.99 -11.47
CA PRO A 214 -6.76 -1.94 -11.25
C PRO A 214 -7.42 -0.56 -11.27
N VAL A 215 -7.57 0.04 -10.10
CA VAL A 215 -8.13 1.39 -9.96
C VAL A 215 -7.30 2.14 -8.94
N ASN A 216 -6.93 3.38 -9.26
CA ASN A 216 -6.08 4.18 -8.39
C ASN A 216 -6.57 5.61 -8.24
N ASP A 217 -6.38 6.16 -7.04
CA ASP A 217 -6.73 7.52 -6.67
C ASP A 217 -5.51 8.44 -6.83
N LEU A 218 -5.74 9.64 -7.32
CA LEU A 218 -4.74 10.68 -7.42
C LEU A 218 -4.89 11.69 -6.29
N SER A 219 -3.79 12.17 -5.74
CA SER A 219 -3.81 13.33 -4.88
C SER A 219 -4.33 14.56 -5.63
N ARG A 220 -5.10 15.42 -4.96
CA ARG A 220 -5.52 16.72 -5.51
C ARG A 220 -4.34 17.69 -5.76
N GLY A 221 -3.18 17.37 -5.24
CA GLY A 221 -1.95 18.12 -5.47
C GLY A 221 -0.94 17.38 -6.35
N CYS A 222 -1.40 16.39 -7.16
CA CYS A 222 -0.53 15.64 -8.06
C CYS A 222 -0.02 16.52 -9.20
N SER A 223 1.21 16.25 -9.62
CA SER A 223 1.82 16.81 -10.83
C SER A 223 1.43 15.97 -12.06
N ALA A 224 1.80 16.43 -13.25
CA ALA A 224 1.64 15.65 -14.48
C ALA A 224 2.51 14.37 -14.45
N GLU A 225 3.69 14.45 -13.87
CA GLU A 225 4.62 13.34 -13.69
C GLU A 225 4.03 12.27 -12.74
N ASP A 226 3.40 12.70 -11.65
CA ASP A 226 2.69 11.78 -10.74
C ASP A 226 1.58 11.02 -11.48
N ILE A 227 0.81 11.70 -12.34
CA ILE A 227 -0.25 11.07 -13.13
C ILE A 227 0.34 10.02 -14.08
N VAL A 228 1.41 10.35 -14.80
CA VAL A 228 2.11 9.41 -15.70
C VAL A 228 2.59 8.19 -14.94
N GLY A 229 3.22 8.38 -13.77
CA GLY A 229 3.70 7.30 -12.92
C GLY A 229 2.58 6.40 -12.43
N VAL A 230 1.48 6.98 -11.91
CA VAL A 230 0.33 6.21 -11.42
C VAL A 230 -0.35 5.44 -12.56
N VAL A 231 -0.48 6.02 -13.76
CA VAL A 231 -1.01 5.32 -14.95
C VAL A 231 -0.11 4.15 -15.33
N ALA A 232 1.21 4.35 -15.39
CA ALA A 232 2.17 3.29 -15.70
C ALA A 232 2.08 2.13 -14.70
N ILE A 233 2.04 2.43 -13.39
CA ILE A 233 1.90 1.43 -12.33
C ILE A 233 0.53 0.73 -12.43
N THR A 234 -0.55 1.44 -12.75
CA THR A 234 -1.89 0.86 -12.93
C THR A 234 -1.92 -0.14 -14.09
N ALA A 235 -1.11 0.05 -15.13
CA ALA A 235 -1.03 -0.85 -16.27
C ALA A 235 -0.28 -2.15 -15.98
N VAL A 236 0.59 -2.21 -14.97
CA VAL A 236 1.36 -3.43 -14.64
C VAL A 236 0.46 -4.63 -14.31
N PRO A 237 -0.51 -4.55 -13.38
CA PRO A 237 -1.42 -5.66 -13.09
C PRO A 237 -2.22 -6.13 -14.31
N VAL A 238 -2.61 -5.19 -15.18
CA VAL A 238 -3.32 -5.48 -16.43
C VAL A 238 -2.49 -6.39 -17.33
N SER A 239 -1.22 -6.07 -17.52
CA SER A 239 -0.30 -6.87 -18.35
C SER A 239 -0.15 -8.30 -17.83
N TYR A 240 -0.10 -8.50 -16.51
CA TYR A 240 -0.02 -9.83 -15.89
C TYR A 240 -1.31 -10.65 -16.04
N THR A 241 -2.47 -10.02 -16.11
CA THR A 241 -3.76 -10.71 -16.30
C THR A 241 -3.99 -11.12 -17.74
N HIS A 242 -3.46 -10.38 -18.71
CA HIS A 242 -3.56 -10.70 -20.14
C HIS A 242 -2.55 -11.76 -20.63
N LEU A 243 -1.53 -12.07 -19.81
CA LEU A 243 -0.51 -13.09 -20.13
C LEU A 243 -0.86 -14.49 -19.58
N ARG A 244 -2.00 -14.65 -18.91
CA ARG A 244 -2.55 -15.93 -18.44
C ARG A 244 -3.79 -16.30 -19.23
#